data_351f35c39c03550706fe67d2f9e3cb6c
#
_entry.id   351f35c39c03550706fe67d2f9e3cb6c
#
_cell.length_a   1.000
_cell.length_b   1.000
_cell.length_c   1.000
_cell.angle_alpha   90.00
_cell.angle_beta   90.00
_cell.angle_gamma   90.00
#
_symmetry.space_group_name_H-M   'P 1'
#
loop_
_entity.id
_entity.type
_entity.pdbx_description
1 polymer ?
#
loop_
_entity_poly.entity_id
_entity_poly.type
_entity_poly.pdbx_seq_one_letter_code
_entity_poly.pdbx_strand_id
1 'polypeptide(L)'
;MTSYEWIWQTGPELDPAGLYTLLSLREAVFVVEQQCAYQELDGRDLAASTHHLQVLAADRLAATLRLLAPDPVNQPVSIGRVVIHPAHRGGGLGHDLLRAALTRIESLWPGSNARLSAQAHLQAYYGRHGFEPVGEIYVEDGIPHIDMQRP
;
A
#
# COMPACT_ATOMS: atom_id res chain seq x y z
N MET A 1 -3.13 -2.93 -24.81
CA MET A 1 -3.40 -2.25 -23.54
C MET A 1 -3.87 -3.26 -22.50
N THR A 2 -3.26 -3.22 -21.32
CA THR A 2 -3.68 -4.10 -20.23
C THR A 2 -4.94 -3.51 -19.57
N SER A 3 -5.97 -4.36 -19.45
CA SER A 3 -7.19 -4.00 -18.74
C SER A 3 -7.11 -4.51 -17.32
N TYR A 4 -7.39 -3.65 -16.34
CA TYR A 4 -7.33 -3.99 -14.94
C TYR A 4 -8.71 -3.97 -14.30
N GLU A 5 -8.92 -4.91 -13.37
CA GLU A 5 -10.07 -4.93 -12.50
C GLU A 5 -9.61 -4.48 -11.09
N TRP A 6 -10.35 -3.54 -10.49
CA TRP A 6 -10.02 -2.92 -9.20
C TRP A 6 -11.03 -3.38 -8.16
N ILE A 7 -10.56 -4.06 -7.12
CA ILE A 7 -11.41 -4.64 -6.10
C ILE A 7 -10.93 -4.20 -4.72
N TRP A 8 -11.85 -3.65 -3.91
CA TRP A 8 -11.63 -3.36 -2.51
C TRP A 8 -12.29 -4.43 -1.65
N GLN A 9 -11.54 -4.96 -0.67
CA GLN A 9 -12.06 -5.91 0.30
C GLN A 9 -11.46 -5.63 1.68
N THR A 10 -12.29 -5.74 2.72
CA THR A 10 -11.79 -5.72 4.11
C THR A 10 -11.14 -7.07 4.43
N GLY A 11 -10.38 -7.12 5.55
CA GLY A 11 -9.76 -8.37 5.98
C GLY A 11 -10.71 -9.56 6.00
N PRO A 12 -11.87 -9.46 6.67
CA PRO A 12 -12.82 -10.57 6.70
C PRO A 12 -13.45 -10.94 5.37
N GLU A 13 -13.50 -10.01 4.41
CA GLU A 13 -14.05 -10.27 3.08
C GLU A 13 -13.12 -11.05 2.17
N LEU A 14 -11.82 -11.10 2.50
CA LEU A 14 -10.85 -11.88 1.73
C LEU A 14 -11.11 -13.37 1.92
N ASP A 15 -11.27 -14.11 0.82
CA ASP A 15 -11.30 -15.57 0.90
C ASP A 15 -9.86 -16.11 1.05
N PRO A 16 -9.68 -17.38 1.45
CA PRO A 16 -8.34 -17.93 1.64
C PRO A 16 -7.46 -17.85 0.39
N ALA A 17 -8.01 -18.07 -0.78
CA ALA A 17 -7.26 -18.01 -2.03
C ALA A 17 -6.81 -16.58 -2.36
N GLY A 18 -7.69 -15.60 -2.21
CA GLY A 18 -7.36 -14.18 -2.41
C GLY A 18 -6.33 -13.68 -1.42
N LEU A 19 -6.49 -14.03 -0.15
CA LEU A 19 -5.51 -13.70 0.89
C LEU A 19 -4.14 -14.31 0.57
N TYR A 20 -4.11 -15.58 0.23
CA TYR A 20 -2.86 -16.27 -0.11
C TYR A 20 -2.17 -15.59 -1.29
N THR A 21 -2.92 -15.24 -2.32
CA THR A 21 -2.38 -14.60 -3.52
C THR A 21 -1.77 -13.23 -3.22
N LEU A 22 -2.47 -12.38 -2.45
CA LEU A 22 -1.92 -11.07 -2.12
C LEU A 22 -0.70 -11.17 -1.20
N LEU A 23 -0.70 -12.07 -0.24
CA LEU A 23 0.45 -12.28 0.62
C LEU A 23 1.64 -12.85 -0.16
N SER A 24 1.40 -13.71 -1.13
CA SER A 24 2.47 -14.25 -1.99
C SER A 24 3.15 -13.16 -2.82
N LEU A 25 2.39 -12.22 -3.37
CA LEU A 25 2.98 -11.09 -4.09
C LEU A 25 3.80 -10.20 -3.16
N ARG A 26 3.26 -9.88 -1.99
CA ARG A 26 3.96 -9.07 -0.99
C ARG A 26 5.28 -9.73 -0.57
N GLU A 27 5.26 -11.03 -0.29
CA GLU A 27 6.47 -11.76 0.08
C GLU A 27 7.50 -11.76 -1.06
N ALA A 28 7.04 -12.03 -2.29
CA ALA A 28 7.92 -12.11 -3.45
C ALA A 28 8.67 -10.80 -3.69
N VAL A 29 8.05 -9.65 -3.44
CA VAL A 29 8.66 -8.35 -3.66
C VAL A 29 9.39 -7.85 -2.42
N PHE A 30 8.72 -7.77 -1.27
CA PHE A 30 9.30 -7.14 -0.09
C PHE A 30 10.39 -7.97 0.58
N VAL A 31 10.27 -9.29 0.54
CA VAL A 31 11.23 -10.17 1.20
C VAL A 31 12.24 -10.72 0.18
N VAL A 32 11.76 -11.33 -0.89
CA VAL A 32 12.63 -12.04 -1.83
C VAL A 32 13.35 -11.08 -2.78
N GLU A 33 12.59 -10.27 -3.53
CA GLU A 33 13.21 -9.34 -4.50
C GLU A 33 14.10 -8.30 -3.81
N GLN A 34 13.63 -7.71 -2.72
CA GLN A 34 14.39 -6.69 -1.99
C GLN A 34 15.46 -7.28 -1.07
N GLN A 35 15.53 -8.59 -0.97
CA GLN A 35 16.51 -9.30 -0.12
C GLN A 35 16.47 -8.77 1.32
N CYS A 36 15.27 -8.64 1.86
CA CYS A 36 15.05 -8.05 3.17
C CYS A 36 14.32 -9.03 4.08
N ALA A 37 15.05 -9.55 5.08
CA ALA A 37 14.47 -10.48 6.05
C ALA A 37 13.79 -9.68 7.16
N TYR A 38 12.45 -9.61 7.11
CA TYR A 38 11.66 -8.95 8.14
C TYR A 38 10.29 -9.64 8.28
N GLN A 39 9.57 -9.27 9.32
CA GLN A 39 8.25 -9.83 9.60
C GLN A 39 7.20 -9.14 8.71
N GLU A 40 7.00 -9.65 7.50
CA GLU A 40 6.03 -9.07 6.55
C GLU A 40 4.59 -9.22 7.03
N LEU A 41 4.26 -10.38 7.62
CA LEU A 41 2.95 -10.61 8.24
C LEU A 41 2.96 -9.99 9.63
N ASP A 42 2.22 -8.91 9.81
CA ASP A 42 2.24 -8.10 11.03
C ASP A 42 0.96 -8.20 11.87
N GLY A 43 0.07 -9.12 11.51
CA GLY A 43 -1.17 -9.34 12.25
C GLY A 43 -2.30 -8.36 11.94
N ARG A 44 -2.13 -7.44 10.98
CA ARG A 44 -3.12 -6.40 10.69
C ARG A 44 -3.99 -6.68 9.48
N ASP A 45 -3.69 -7.71 8.71
CA ASP A 45 -4.35 -7.94 7.42
C ASP A 45 -5.80 -8.43 7.54
N LEU A 46 -6.13 -9.13 8.61
CA LEU A 46 -7.46 -9.74 8.78
C LEU A 46 -8.43 -8.87 9.57
N ALA A 47 -8.00 -7.71 10.05
CA ALA A 47 -8.88 -6.82 10.82
C ALA A 47 -10.02 -6.30 9.96
N ALA A 48 -11.20 -6.13 10.55
CA ALA A 48 -12.37 -5.59 9.86
C ALA A 48 -12.17 -4.15 9.38
N SER A 49 -11.25 -3.42 10.00
CA SER A 49 -10.93 -2.03 9.67
C SER A 49 -9.79 -1.91 8.65
N THR A 50 -9.19 -3.00 8.22
CA THR A 50 -8.15 -2.99 7.19
C THR A 50 -8.77 -3.18 5.83
N HIS A 51 -8.47 -2.30 4.89
CA HIS A 51 -8.99 -2.34 3.53
C HIS A 51 -7.86 -2.69 2.57
N HIS A 52 -8.06 -3.74 1.77
CA HIS A 52 -7.11 -4.17 0.76
C HIS A 52 -7.60 -3.82 -0.63
N LEU A 53 -6.75 -3.20 -1.43
CA LEU A 53 -6.99 -3.00 -2.85
C LEU A 53 -6.28 -4.11 -3.62
N GLN A 54 -7.01 -4.76 -4.50
CA GLN A 54 -6.46 -5.76 -5.41
C GLN A 54 -6.68 -5.27 -6.84
N VAL A 55 -5.62 -5.27 -7.63
CA VAL A 55 -5.69 -4.93 -9.05
C VAL A 55 -5.37 -6.18 -9.83
N LEU A 56 -6.35 -6.68 -10.57
CA LEU A 56 -6.25 -7.92 -11.32
C LEU A 56 -6.09 -7.65 -12.80
N ALA A 57 -5.17 -8.37 -13.43
CA ALA A 57 -5.00 -8.41 -14.87
C ALA A 57 -5.29 -9.84 -15.33
N ALA A 58 -6.42 -10.07 -15.99
CA ALA A 58 -6.85 -11.39 -16.45
C ALA A 58 -6.77 -12.43 -15.31
N ASP A 59 -7.41 -12.15 -14.20
CA ASP A 59 -7.48 -12.98 -13.01
C ASP A 59 -6.17 -13.15 -12.22
N ARG A 60 -5.09 -12.47 -12.64
CA ARG A 60 -3.82 -12.48 -11.92
C ARG A 60 -3.61 -11.17 -11.17
N LEU A 61 -3.09 -11.25 -9.97
CA LEU A 61 -2.83 -10.06 -9.15
C LEU A 61 -1.66 -9.27 -9.76
N ALA A 62 -1.97 -8.06 -10.25
CA ALA A 62 -0.98 -7.14 -10.81
C ALA A 62 -0.41 -6.19 -9.74
N ALA A 63 -1.22 -5.82 -8.77
CA ALA A 63 -0.81 -4.88 -7.72
C ALA A 63 -1.73 -4.98 -6.52
N THR A 64 -1.24 -4.54 -5.36
CA THR A 64 -2.06 -4.44 -4.16
C THR A 64 -1.52 -3.34 -3.24
N LEU A 65 -2.38 -2.85 -2.36
CA LEU A 65 -2.00 -2.03 -1.22
C LEU A 65 -3.01 -2.24 -0.11
N ARG A 66 -2.69 -1.77 1.09
CA ARG A 66 -3.65 -1.80 2.19
C ARG A 66 -3.79 -0.42 2.83
N LEU A 67 -4.98 -0.15 3.34
CA LEU A 67 -5.27 1.00 4.17
C LEU A 67 -5.54 0.53 5.58
N LEU A 68 -4.84 1.09 6.54
CA LEU A 68 -5.11 0.90 7.96
C LEU A 68 -5.94 2.08 8.44
N ALA A 69 -7.06 1.80 9.10
CA ALA A 69 -7.99 2.82 9.56
C ALA A 69 -7.31 3.81 10.51
N PRO A 70 -7.78 5.07 10.57
CA PRO A 70 -7.24 6.03 11.51
C PRO A 70 -7.53 5.61 12.95
N ASP A 71 -6.56 5.83 13.82
CA ASP A 71 -6.74 5.70 15.24
C ASP A 71 -7.44 6.97 15.75
N PRO A 72 -8.52 6.87 16.55
CA PRO A 72 -9.27 8.04 17.02
C PRO A 72 -8.43 9.06 17.80
N VAL A 73 -7.30 8.65 18.36
CA VAL A 73 -6.53 9.48 19.28
C VAL A 73 -5.27 10.07 18.62
N ASN A 74 -4.54 9.34 17.77
CA ASN A 74 -3.18 9.75 17.42
C ASN A 74 -2.71 9.50 15.99
N GLN A 75 -3.45 8.81 15.15
CA GLN A 75 -2.89 8.39 13.86
C GLN A 75 -3.83 8.62 12.69
N PRO A 76 -3.33 9.24 11.60
CA PRO A 76 -4.09 9.31 10.36
C PRO A 76 -4.21 7.95 9.69
N VAL A 77 -4.99 7.87 8.62
CA VAL A 77 -5.05 6.68 7.78
C VAL A 77 -3.64 6.35 7.29
N SER A 78 -3.25 5.09 7.37
CA SER A 78 -1.96 4.63 6.89
C SER A 78 -2.12 3.89 5.57
N ILE A 79 -1.37 4.29 4.55
CA ILE A 79 -1.23 3.56 3.30
C ILE A 79 0.04 2.73 3.39
N GLY A 80 -0.07 1.44 3.18
CA GLY A 80 1.10 0.56 3.27
C GLY A 80 1.01 -0.64 2.36
N ARG A 81 2.08 -1.40 2.36
CA ARG A 81 2.21 -2.63 1.55
C ARG A 81 1.86 -2.38 0.09
N VAL A 82 2.30 -1.23 -0.44
CA VAL A 82 2.11 -0.87 -1.85
C VAL A 82 3.09 -1.69 -2.69
N VAL A 83 2.56 -2.50 -3.58
CA VAL A 83 3.40 -3.37 -4.40
C VAL A 83 2.80 -3.55 -5.79
N ILE A 84 3.68 -3.52 -6.80
CA ILE A 84 3.32 -3.80 -8.18
C ILE A 84 4.12 -5.03 -8.63
N HIS A 85 3.42 -6.01 -9.18
CA HIS A 85 4.09 -7.18 -9.76
C HIS A 85 5.09 -6.71 -10.83
N PRO A 86 6.31 -7.30 -10.88
CA PRO A 86 7.34 -6.85 -11.82
C PRO A 86 6.87 -6.74 -13.27
N ALA A 87 5.99 -7.64 -13.72
CA ALA A 87 5.47 -7.64 -15.09
C ALA A 87 4.60 -6.42 -15.43
N HIS A 88 4.14 -5.66 -14.40
CA HIS A 88 3.23 -4.53 -14.58
C HIS A 88 3.85 -3.19 -14.19
N ARG A 89 5.14 -3.15 -13.99
CA ARG A 89 5.87 -1.91 -13.65
C ARG A 89 6.15 -1.07 -14.89
N GLY A 90 6.34 0.23 -14.68
CA GLY A 90 6.73 1.16 -15.75
C GLY A 90 5.60 1.75 -16.57
N GLY A 91 4.35 1.38 -16.29
CA GLY A 91 3.18 1.87 -17.03
C GLY A 91 2.31 2.88 -16.30
N GLY A 92 2.78 3.43 -15.18
CA GLY A 92 2.01 4.42 -14.41
C GLY A 92 1.01 3.82 -13.44
N LEU A 93 0.96 2.50 -13.28
CA LEU A 93 0.02 1.83 -12.38
C LEU A 93 0.18 2.28 -10.93
N GLY A 94 1.40 2.56 -10.50
CA GLY A 94 1.65 3.05 -9.15
C GLY A 94 0.96 4.38 -8.84
N HIS A 95 0.92 5.29 -9.80
CA HIS A 95 0.17 6.55 -9.65
C HIS A 95 -1.33 6.31 -9.56
N ASP A 96 -1.85 5.37 -10.35
CA ASP A 96 -3.27 5.00 -10.31
C ASP A 96 -3.63 4.34 -8.98
N LEU A 97 -2.74 3.53 -8.42
CA LEU A 97 -2.91 2.95 -7.08
C LEU A 97 -3.06 4.03 -6.02
N LEU A 98 -2.18 5.03 -6.02
CA LEU A 98 -2.25 6.11 -5.05
C LEU A 98 -3.51 6.94 -5.20
N ARG A 99 -3.93 7.24 -6.44
CA ARG A 99 -5.19 7.94 -6.68
C ARG A 99 -6.37 7.16 -6.15
N ALA A 100 -6.41 5.85 -6.40
CA ALA A 100 -7.46 4.98 -5.87
C ALA A 100 -7.47 4.96 -4.35
N ALA A 101 -6.29 4.89 -3.72
CA ALA A 101 -6.18 4.93 -2.27
C ALA A 101 -6.71 6.25 -1.70
N LEU A 102 -6.33 7.38 -2.28
CA LEU A 102 -6.78 8.70 -1.80
C LEU A 102 -8.28 8.88 -2.00
N THR A 103 -8.84 8.41 -3.10
CA THR A 103 -10.28 8.44 -3.34
C THR A 103 -11.02 7.59 -2.30
N ARG A 104 -10.50 6.41 -1.98
CA ARG A 104 -11.11 5.52 -0.99
C ARG A 104 -11.05 6.12 0.40
N ILE A 105 -9.93 6.74 0.77
CA ILE A 105 -9.77 7.42 2.06
C ILE A 105 -10.80 8.54 2.21
N GLU A 106 -10.96 9.35 1.18
CA GLU A 106 -11.94 10.44 1.21
C GLU A 106 -13.36 9.93 1.37
N SER A 107 -13.68 8.79 0.76
CA SER A 107 -14.99 8.16 0.86
C SER A 107 -15.25 7.56 2.26
N LEU A 108 -14.26 6.87 2.84
CA LEU A 108 -14.40 6.15 4.10
C LEU A 108 -14.19 7.04 5.33
N TRP A 109 -13.24 7.96 5.24
CA TRP A 109 -12.82 8.80 6.37
C TRP A 109 -12.65 10.25 5.90
N PRO A 110 -13.77 10.94 5.56
CA PRO A 110 -13.69 12.32 5.05
C PRO A 110 -12.92 13.24 5.99
N GLY A 111 -12.00 14.02 5.45
CA GLY A 111 -11.18 14.95 6.22
C GLY A 111 -10.01 14.34 6.96
N SER A 112 -9.81 13.03 6.85
CA SER A 112 -8.63 12.39 7.45
C SER A 112 -7.38 12.65 6.63
N ASN A 113 -6.28 12.91 7.34
CA ASN A 113 -4.96 12.93 6.72
C ASN A 113 -4.55 11.51 6.34
N ALA A 114 -3.66 11.38 5.35
CA ALA A 114 -3.08 10.11 4.96
C ALA A 114 -1.58 10.11 5.26
N ARG A 115 -1.07 9.00 5.77
CA ARG A 115 0.35 8.84 6.11
C ARG A 115 0.91 7.57 5.50
N LEU A 116 2.17 7.61 5.12
CA LEU A 116 2.91 6.45 4.65
C LEU A 116 4.38 6.55 5.04
N SER A 117 5.05 5.41 5.07
CA SER A 117 6.50 5.34 5.22
C SER A 117 7.08 5.04 3.85
N ALA A 118 7.75 6.02 3.26
CA ALA A 118 8.31 5.91 1.92
C ALA A 118 9.77 5.52 1.97
N GLN A 119 10.20 4.67 1.04
CA GLN A 119 11.64 4.55 0.79
C GLN A 119 12.15 5.91 0.34
N ALA A 120 13.27 6.37 0.90
CA ALA A 120 13.71 7.76 0.76
C ALA A 120 13.88 8.20 -0.70
N HIS A 121 14.29 7.28 -1.60
CA HIS A 121 14.46 7.59 -3.02
C HIS A 121 13.14 7.82 -3.76
N LEU A 122 12.00 7.50 -3.14
CA LEU A 122 10.67 7.69 -3.73
C LEU A 122 9.96 8.96 -3.22
N GLN A 123 10.67 9.81 -2.48
CA GLN A 123 10.07 11.01 -1.90
C GLN A 123 9.41 11.91 -2.96
N ALA A 124 10.07 12.15 -4.08
CA ALA A 124 9.51 12.97 -5.16
C ALA A 124 8.28 12.30 -5.81
N TYR A 125 8.29 10.98 -5.89
CA TYR A 125 7.17 10.20 -6.42
C TYR A 125 5.90 10.44 -5.60
N TYR A 126 5.99 10.33 -4.28
CA TYR A 126 4.85 10.56 -3.41
C TYR A 126 4.50 12.05 -3.30
N GLY A 127 5.49 12.92 -3.45
CA GLY A 127 5.27 14.36 -3.47
C GLY A 127 4.31 14.82 -4.56
N ARG A 128 4.29 14.12 -5.70
CA ARG A 128 3.35 14.41 -6.79
C ARG A 128 1.88 14.19 -6.41
N HIS A 129 1.64 13.42 -5.35
CA HIS A 129 0.30 13.14 -4.84
C HIS A 129 -0.04 13.97 -3.60
N GLY A 130 0.74 15.00 -3.32
CA GLY A 130 0.47 15.92 -2.22
C GLY A 130 1.07 15.48 -0.88
N PHE A 131 1.91 14.44 -0.87
CA PHE A 131 2.59 14.02 0.35
C PHE A 131 3.81 14.89 0.62
N GLU A 132 3.98 15.26 1.88
CA GLU A 132 5.11 16.04 2.36
C GLU A 132 5.89 15.23 3.40
N PRO A 133 7.23 15.36 3.44
CA PRO A 133 8.03 14.64 4.43
C PRO A 133 7.73 15.14 5.85
N VAL A 134 7.69 14.21 6.79
CA VAL A 134 7.49 14.48 8.22
C VAL A 134 8.63 13.83 8.98
N GLY A 135 9.51 14.64 9.55
CA GLY A 135 10.67 14.13 10.28
C GLY A 135 11.87 13.88 9.38
N GLU A 136 12.80 13.11 9.88
CA GLU A 136 14.08 12.83 9.23
C GLU A 136 14.11 11.44 8.60
N ILE A 137 15.07 11.24 7.70
CA ILE A 137 15.32 9.92 7.12
C ILE A 137 15.81 8.98 8.22
N TYR A 138 15.24 7.78 8.25
CA TYR A 138 15.63 6.71 9.15
C TYR A 138 15.85 5.42 8.37
N VAL A 139 16.56 4.47 8.97
CA VAL A 139 16.81 3.17 8.33
C VAL A 139 15.83 2.15 8.91
N GLU A 140 15.09 1.48 8.05
CA GLU A 140 14.18 0.41 8.40
C GLU A 140 14.54 -0.80 7.56
N ASP A 141 14.87 -1.91 8.21
CA ASP A 141 15.29 -3.15 7.55
C ASP A 141 16.41 -2.93 6.53
N GLY A 142 17.37 -2.07 6.88
CA GLY A 142 18.53 -1.78 6.04
C GLY A 142 18.27 -0.81 4.89
N ILE A 143 17.07 -0.28 4.77
CA ILE A 143 16.68 0.62 3.67
C ILE A 143 16.35 2.01 4.23
N PRO A 144 16.91 3.09 3.67
CA PRO A 144 16.53 4.45 4.10
C PRO A 144 15.06 4.74 3.80
N HIS A 145 14.33 5.22 4.80
CA HIS A 145 12.92 5.58 4.73
C HIS A 145 12.68 6.98 5.25
N ILE A 146 11.56 7.57 4.84
CA ILE A 146 11.06 8.83 5.37
C ILE A 146 9.54 8.75 5.49
N ASP A 147 9.01 9.19 6.63
CA ASP A 147 7.57 9.28 6.80
C ASP A 147 7.04 10.48 6.00
N MET A 148 5.91 10.30 5.36
CA MET A 148 5.26 11.35 4.58
C MET A 148 3.79 11.43 4.94
N GLN A 149 3.25 12.63 4.92
CA GLN A 149 1.86 12.88 5.25
C GLN A 149 1.22 13.80 4.23
N ARG A 150 -0.02 13.50 3.88
CA ARG A 150 -0.87 14.34 3.04
C ARG A 150 -2.00 14.89 3.90
N PRO A 151 -2.08 16.22 4.05
CA PRO A 151 -3.16 16.85 4.81
C PRO A 151 -4.52 16.65 4.17
#